data_ac17b1e57592966197ff54b501b72d38
#
_entry.id   ac17b1e57592966197ff54b501b72d38
#
_cell.length_a   1.000
_cell.length_b   1.000
_cell.length_c   1.000
_cell.angle_alpha   90.00
_cell.angle_beta   90.00
_cell.angle_gamma   90.00
#
_symmetry.space_group_name_H-M   'P 1'
#
loop_
_entity.id
_entity.type
_entity.pdbx_description
1 polymer ?
#
loop_
_entity_poly.entity_id
_entity_poly.type
_entity_poly.pdbx_seq_one_letter_code
_entity_poly.pdbx_strand_id
1 'polypeptide(L)'
;LIEEKPLFKDDKIDRTEPQFSPDGKELAYVEDRCRLMVKNIESGKTRQITDGSQHYSTDGSMEFAWSPDNKWFALSYTGNRHDPYSDVGIVSAQGGEIVNLTNTGYFDYEPQWVLDGNALLFSSDRYGMRSHASWGSLNDVMIIYLNRKAYEIARMSKEEYEIYSEAEKKAKEAKEAEKKEDKKADAKVEDIVIELDNIEDRIV
;
A
#
# COMPACT_ATOMS: atom_id res chain seq x y z
N LEU A 1 -14.07 -33.62 1.88
CA LEU A 1 -14.75 -32.78 2.88
C LEU A 1 -13.81 -31.63 3.23
N ILE A 2 -14.28 -30.42 3.14
CA ILE A 2 -13.56 -29.23 3.58
C ILE A 2 -13.78 -29.18 5.10
N GLU A 3 -12.70 -29.14 5.88
CA GLU A 3 -12.76 -28.96 7.32
C GLU A 3 -12.64 -27.48 7.64
N GLU A 4 -13.67 -26.90 8.25
CA GLU A 4 -13.66 -25.52 8.71
C GLU A 4 -13.07 -25.45 10.12
N LYS A 5 -12.13 -24.53 10.31
CA LYS A 5 -11.52 -24.27 11.62
C LYS A 5 -11.57 -22.77 11.93
N PRO A 6 -12.05 -22.40 13.14
CA PRO A 6 -12.02 -20.99 13.52
C PRO A 6 -10.56 -20.51 13.67
N LEU A 7 -10.28 -19.40 13.05
CA LEU A 7 -8.94 -18.76 13.10
C LEU A 7 -8.68 -18.09 14.46
N PHE A 8 -9.75 -17.64 15.11
CA PHE A 8 -9.73 -17.03 16.43
C PHE A 8 -10.66 -17.81 17.37
N LYS A 9 -10.29 -17.87 18.65
CA LYS A 9 -11.06 -18.64 19.67
C LYS A 9 -12.01 -17.77 20.49
N ASP A 10 -11.85 -16.47 20.44
CA ASP A 10 -12.73 -15.53 21.14
C ASP A 10 -13.80 -14.99 20.18
N ASP A 11 -14.97 -14.69 20.73
CA ASP A 11 -16.15 -14.21 20.02
C ASP A 11 -16.57 -12.76 20.40
N LYS A 12 -15.72 -12.08 21.17
CA LYS A 12 -16.05 -10.75 21.75
C LYS A 12 -15.42 -9.59 21.01
N ILE A 13 -14.48 -9.86 20.13
CA ILE A 13 -13.72 -8.86 19.40
C ILE A 13 -14.19 -8.84 17.95
N ASP A 14 -14.61 -7.66 17.48
CA ASP A 14 -14.98 -7.45 16.08
C ASP A 14 -13.73 -7.50 15.20
N ARG A 15 -13.78 -8.29 14.11
CA ARG A 15 -12.70 -8.43 13.13
C ARG A 15 -13.26 -8.42 11.74
N THR A 16 -12.77 -7.51 10.93
CA THR A 16 -13.25 -7.25 9.57
C THR A 16 -12.10 -7.16 8.57
N GLU A 17 -12.39 -7.03 7.30
CA GLU A 17 -11.47 -6.79 6.19
C GLU A 17 -10.27 -7.77 6.13
N PRO A 18 -10.50 -9.09 6.16
CA PRO A 18 -9.39 -10.03 6.13
C PRO A 18 -8.71 -10.04 4.75
N GLN A 19 -7.38 -9.85 4.74
CA GLN A 19 -6.57 -9.91 3.53
C GLN A 19 -5.33 -10.75 3.76
N PHE A 20 -5.09 -11.75 2.92
CA PHE A 20 -3.84 -12.51 2.95
C PHE A 20 -2.69 -11.67 2.43
N SER A 21 -1.51 -11.88 3.01
CA SER A 21 -0.26 -11.40 2.43
C SER A 21 -0.05 -12.00 1.03
N PRO A 22 0.65 -11.33 0.11
CA PRO A 22 0.94 -11.87 -1.22
C PRO A 22 1.58 -13.26 -1.23
N ASP A 23 2.38 -13.61 -0.22
CA ASP A 23 2.98 -14.93 -0.06
C ASP A 23 2.08 -15.95 0.66
N GLY A 24 0.88 -15.54 1.09
CA GLY A 24 -0.13 -16.39 1.74
C GLY A 24 0.20 -16.84 3.16
N LYS A 25 1.28 -16.35 3.79
CA LYS A 25 1.72 -16.81 5.12
C LYS A 25 1.08 -16.04 6.27
N GLU A 26 0.58 -14.86 6.00
CA GLU A 26 0.02 -13.96 6.99
C GLU A 26 -1.38 -13.48 6.59
N LEU A 27 -2.20 -13.17 7.55
CA LEU A 27 -3.51 -12.57 7.39
C LEU A 27 -3.54 -11.24 8.11
N ALA A 28 -3.76 -10.16 7.37
CA ALA A 28 -4.08 -8.87 7.93
C ALA A 28 -5.60 -8.74 8.13
N TYR A 29 -6.02 -8.02 9.14
CA TYR A 29 -7.42 -7.75 9.45
C TYR A 29 -7.54 -6.50 10.32
N VAL A 30 -8.71 -5.88 10.31
CA VAL A 30 -9.02 -4.76 11.19
C VAL A 30 -9.71 -5.28 12.45
N GLU A 31 -9.19 -4.91 13.62
CA GLU A 31 -9.75 -5.23 14.93
C GLU A 31 -10.36 -3.98 15.57
N ASP A 32 -11.55 -4.14 16.17
CA ASP A 32 -12.31 -3.05 16.78
C ASP A 32 -12.46 -1.82 15.85
N ARG A 33 -12.56 -2.05 14.55
CA ARG A 33 -12.76 -1.06 13.48
C ARG A 33 -11.60 -0.10 13.21
N CYS A 34 -10.56 -0.09 14.02
CA CYS A 34 -9.52 0.95 13.92
C CYS A 34 -8.09 0.43 14.02
N ARG A 35 -7.87 -0.81 14.46
CA ARG A 35 -6.51 -1.36 14.61
C ARG A 35 -6.20 -2.34 13.49
N LEU A 36 -5.18 -2.05 12.72
CA LEU A 36 -4.65 -3.01 11.75
C LEU A 36 -3.79 -4.04 12.49
N MET A 37 -4.16 -5.29 12.32
CA MET A 37 -3.53 -6.44 12.96
C MET A 37 -3.04 -7.43 11.91
N VAL A 38 -2.02 -8.19 12.22
CA VAL A 38 -1.55 -9.29 11.38
C VAL A 38 -1.43 -10.57 12.20
N LYS A 39 -1.89 -11.68 11.62
CA LYS A 39 -1.75 -13.02 12.17
C LYS A 39 -0.90 -13.87 11.25
N ASN A 40 0.15 -14.47 11.77
CA ASN A 40 0.89 -15.51 11.06
C ASN A 40 0.09 -16.81 11.09
N ILE A 41 -0.16 -17.40 9.94
CA ILE A 41 -1.07 -18.55 9.79
C ILE A 41 -0.47 -19.82 10.42
N GLU A 42 0.82 -20.05 10.23
CA GLU A 42 1.49 -21.25 10.74
C GLU A 42 1.66 -21.21 12.25
N SER A 43 2.24 -20.14 12.78
CA SER A 43 2.54 -20.01 14.20
C SER A 43 1.33 -19.59 15.07
N GLY A 44 0.29 -19.03 14.43
CA GLY A 44 -0.87 -18.44 15.10
C GLY A 44 -0.57 -17.15 15.87
N LYS A 45 0.66 -16.64 15.84
CA LYS A 45 1.04 -15.39 16.52
C LYS A 45 0.41 -14.18 15.83
N THR A 46 -0.04 -13.23 16.65
CA THR A 46 -0.57 -11.96 16.18
C THR A 46 0.38 -10.82 16.53
N ARG A 47 0.39 -9.78 15.71
CA ARG A 47 1.05 -8.50 15.99
C ARG A 47 0.16 -7.34 15.58
N GLN A 48 0.30 -6.25 16.29
CA GLN A 48 -0.38 -5.00 16.00
C GLN A 48 0.47 -4.18 15.04
N ILE A 49 -0.17 -3.61 14.01
CA ILE A 49 0.47 -2.74 13.02
C ILE A 49 0.20 -1.28 13.37
N THR A 50 -1.07 -0.93 13.63
CA THR A 50 -1.47 0.42 14.05
C THR A 50 -2.19 0.36 15.39
N ASP A 51 -2.12 1.43 16.18
CA ASP A 51 -2.76 1.51 17.50
C ASP A 51 -4.23 1.95 17.45
N GLY A 52 -4.71 2.34 16.27
CA GLY A 52 -6.07 2.81 16.05
C GLY A 52 -6.31 4.29 16.39
N SER A 53 -5.31 5.00 16.89
CA SER A 53 -5.45 6.42 17.29
C SER A 53 -5.63 7.37 16.10
N GLN A 54 -5.32 6.91 14.91
CA GLN A 54 -5.30 7.70 13.68
C GLN A 54 -6.35 7.23 12.67
N HIS A 55 -7.38 6.55 13.14
CA HIS A 55 -8.50 6.14 12.29
C HIS A 55 -9.82 6.55 12.93
N TYR A 56 -10.66 7.19 12.13
CA TYR A 56 -12.00 7.59 12.56
C TYR A 56 -13.00 6.47 12.26
N SER A 57 -13.47 5.81 13.28
CA SER A 57 -14.22 4.55 13.15
C SER A 57 -15.73 4.69 12.92
N THR A 58 -16.27 5.91 12.76
CA THR A 58 -17.72 6.09 12.63
C THR A 58 -18.25 5.72 11.25
N ASP A 59 -17.43 5.84 10.20
CA ASP A 59 -17.91 5.79 8.82
C ASP A 59 -17.45 4.53 8.06
N GLY A 60 -16.94 3.52 8.74
CA GLY A 60 -16.57 2.29 8.08
C GLY A 60 -15.30 1.66 8.60
N SER A 61 -14.78 0.71 7.83
CA SER A 61 -13.54 0.00 8.09
C SER A 61 -12.35 0.75 7.54
N MET A 62 -11.20 0.56 8.18
CA MET A 62 -9.92 1.05 7.68
C MET A 62 -9.59 0.43 6.33
N GLU A 63 -9.29 1.25 5.34
CA GLU A 63 -8.80 0.80 4.04
C GLU A 63 -7.30 0.60 4.09
N PHE A 64 -6.86 -0.55 3.66
CA PHE A 64 -5.43 -0.88 3.61
C PHE A 64 -5.11 -1.87 2.49
N ALA A 65 -3.86 -1.91 2.07
CA ALA A 65 -3.37 -2.86 1.07
C ALA A 65 -1.96 -3.34 1.41
N TRP A 66 -1.72 -4.65 1.30
CA TRP A 66 -0.38 -5.22 1.37
C TRP A 66 0.50 -4.78 0.20
N SER A 67 1.75 -4.46 0.48
CA SER A 67 2.75 -4.31 -0.58
C SER A 67 3.10 -5.66 -1.22
N PRO A 68 3.47 -5.68 -2.50
CA PRO A 68 3.86 -6.91 -3.20
C PRO A 68 5.04 -7.67 -2.55
N ASP A 69 5.91 -6.99 -1.84
CA ASP A 69 7.08 -7.58 -1.14
C ASP A 69 6.77 -8.04 0.30
N ASN A 70 5.52 -7.95 0.76
CA ASN A 70 5.05 -8.28 2.12
C ASN A 70 5.65 -7.44 3.24
N LYS A 71 6.28 -6.29 2.95
CA LYS A 71 7.01 -5.51 3.95
C LYS A 71 6.27 -4.27 4.43
N TRP A 72 5.26 -3.84 3.68
CA TRP A 72 4.55 -2.60 3.93
C TRP A 72 3.04 -2.76 3.81
N PHE A 73 2.33 -1.85 4.46
CA PHE A 73 0.94 -1.54 4.18
C PHE A 73 0.83 -0.12 3.66
N ALA A 74 0.02 0.07 2.62
CA ALA A 74 -0.56 1.37 2.31
C ALA A 74 -1.94 1.43 2.96
N LEU A 75 -2.31 2.57 3.51
CA LEU A 75 -3.60 2.74 4.20
C LEU A 75 -4.13 4.17 4.09
N SER A 76 -5.44 4.31 4.22
CA SER A 76 -6.10 5.59 4.45
C SER A 76 -6.21 5.82 5.96
N TYR A 77 -5.86 7.01 6.43
CA TYR A 77 -5.90 7.33 7.85
C TYR A 77 -6.10 8.83 8.09
N THR A 78 -6.53 9.19 9.28
CA THR A 78 -6.66 10.59 9.66
C THR A 78 -5.31 11.10 10.15
N GLY A 79 -4.54 11.69 9.23
CA GLY A 79 -3.27 12.33 9.54
C GLY A 79 -3.47 13.66 10.28
N ASN A 80 -2.50 14.04 11.11
CA ASN A 80 -2.45 15.35 11.78
C ASN A 80 -3.71 15.73 12.57
N ARG A 81 -4.58 14.78 12.91
CA ARG A 81 -5.89 14.99 13.55
C ARG A 81 -6.81 15.92 12.74
N HIS A 82 -6.72 15.89 11.44
CA HIS A 82 -7.54 16.67 10.51
C HIS A 82 -8.88 16.01 10.18
N ASP A 83 -9.46 15.31 11.13
CA ASP A 83 -10.77 14.71 10.98
C ASP A 83 -11.81 15.71 10.39
N PRO A 84 -12.59 15.34 9.37
CA PRO A 84 -12.76 14.00 8.76
C PRO A 84 -11.82 13.70 7.58
N TYR A 85 -10.88 14.54 7.25
CA TYR A 85 -10.02 14.38 6.09
C TYR A 85 -9.03 13.24 6.29
N SER A 86 -8.94 12.37 5.29
CA SER A 86 -7.99 11.27 5.27
C SER A 86 -6.78 11.58 4.39
N ASP A 87 -5.64 11.09 4.84
CA ASP A 87 -4.40 11.04 4.06
C ASP A 87 -4.08 9.60 3.67
N VAL A 88 -3.33 9.41 2.60
CA VAL A 88 -2.67 8.15 2.29
C VAL A 88 -1.33 8.09 2.98
N GLY A 89 -1.10 6.99 3.68
CA GLY A 89 0.17 6.72 4.35
C GLY A 89 0.65 5.30 4.12
N ILE A 90 1.87 5.05 4.57
CA ILE A 90 2.47 3.71 4.61
C ILE A 90 2.96 3.39 6.01
N VAL A 91 2.91 2.12 6.35
CA VAL A 91 3.47 1.61 7.62
C VAL A 91 4.16 0.26 7.37
N SER A 92 5.23 0.00 8.12
CA SER A 92 5.90 -1.29 8.05
C SER A 92 4.96 -2.43 8.42
N ALA A 93 5.04 -3.56 7.72
CA ALA A 93 4.32 -4.78 8.08
C ALA A 93 4.75 -5.36 9.43
N GLN A 94 5.78 -4.82 10.07
CA GLN A 94 6.17 -5.15 11.45
C GLN A 94 5.55 -4.19 12.48
N GLY A 95 4.78 -3.20 12.01
CA GLY A 95 4.23 -2.12 12.83
C GLY A 95 5.18 -0.94 12.96
N GLY A 96 4.72 0.11 13.61
CA GLY A 96 5.48 1.32 13.83
C GLY A 96 4.68 2.58 13.49
N GLU A 97 5.39 3.66 13.22
CA GLU A 97 4.79 4.94 12.88
C GLU A 97 4.31 4.94 11.42
N ILE A 98 3.14 5.54 11.19
CA ILE A 98 2.61 5.74 9.84
C ILE A 98 3.33 6.94 9.22
N VAL A 99 3.92 6.73 8.07
CA VAL A 99 4.53 7.80 7.27
C VAL A 99 3.47 8.38 6.35
N ASN A 100 3.14 9.66 6.52
CA ASN A 100 2.19 10.37 5.67
C ASN A 100 2.80 10.65 4.30
N LEU A 101 2.13 10.25 3.23
CA LEU A 101 2.60 10.44 1.86
C LEU A 101 1.92 11.61 1.16
N THR A 102 0.67 11.91 1.49
CA THR A 102 -0.09 12.97 0.81
C THR A 102 -0.12 14.26 1.61
N ASN A 103 -0.30 14.19 2.92
CA ASN A 103 -0.26 15.29 3.88
C ASN A 103 -1.07 16.52 3.40
N THR A 104 -2.33 16.32 3.06
CA THR A 104 -3.18 17.35 2.43
C THR A 104 -4.41 17.66 3.27
N GLY A 105 -5.16 18.67 2.86
CA GLY A 105 -6.48 18.99 3.41
C GLY A 105 -7.63 18.47 2.52
N TYR A 106 -7.37 17.42 1.76
CA TYR A 106 -8.32 16.75 0.88
C TYR A 106 -8.66 15.37 1.42
N PHE A 107 -9.68 14.73 0.85
CA PHE A 107 -9.93 13.31 1.09
C PHE A 107 -9.07 12.48 0.14
N ASP A 108 -7.98 11.92 0.66
CA ASP A 108 -7.11 11.01 -0.06
C ASP A 108 -7.33 9.60 0.53
N TYR A 109 -7.78 8.62 -0.29
CA TYR A 109 -8.25 7.32 0.22
C TYR A 109 -8.15 6.20 -0.84
N GLU A 110 -8.44 4.95 -0.44
CA GLU A 110 -8.37 3.75 -1.27
C GLU A 110 -7.00 3.52 -1.93
N PRO A 111 -5.89 3.52 -1.18
CA PRO A 111 -4.58 3.32 -1.77
C PRO A 111 -4.42 1.91 -2.33
N GLN A 112 -3.85 1.81 -3.52
CA GLN A 112 -3.56 0.55 -4.22
C GLN A 112 -2.13 0.55 -4.74
N TRP A 113 -1.40 -0.53 -4.46
CA TRP A 113 -0.05 -0.72 -5.00
C TRP A 113 -0.10 -1.01 -6.49
N VAL A 114 0.71 -0.31 -7.25
CA VAL A 114 0.86 -0.49 -8.71
C VAL A 114 2.33 -0.45 -9.11
N LEU A 115 2.62 -0.77 -10.37
CA LEU A 115 3.98 -0.79 -10.93
C LEU A 115 4.96 -1.62 -10.08
N ASP A 116 4.53 -2.85 -9.71
CA ASP A 116 5.32 -3.76 -8.88
C ASP A 116 5.79 -3.14 -7.54
N GLY A 117 4.96 -2.27 -6.96
CA GLY A 117 5.24 -1.58 -5.70
C GLY A 117 6.02 -0.27 -5.84
N ASN A 118 6.25 0.20 -7.07
CA ASN A 118 6.95 1.47 -7.29
C ASN A 118 6.04 2.71 -7.21
N ALA A 119 4.72 2.52 -7.13
CA ALA A 119 3.76 3.59 -6.98
C ALA A 119 2.50 3.13 -6.24
N LEU A 120 1.73 4.11 -5.76
CA LEU A 120 0.38 3.93 -5.24
C LEU A 120 -0.60 4.74 -6.08
N LEU A 121 -1.71 4.12 -6.48
CA LEU A 121 -2.91 4.83 -6.91
C LEU A 121 -3.78 5.14 -5.70
N PHE A 122 -4.49 6.24 -5.73
CA PHE A 122 -5.46 6.60 -4.70
C PHE A 122 -6.53 7.53 -5.27
N SER A 123 -7.66 7.58 -4.60
CA SER A 123 -8.75 8.53 -4.92
C SER A 123 -8.54 9.82 -4.15
N SER A 124 -8.80 10.98 -4.79
CA SER A 124 -8.67 12.29 -4.15
C SER A 124 -9.75 13.25 -4.64
N ASP A 125 -10.27 14.09 -3.76
CA ASP A 125 -11.18 15.18 -4.11
C ASP A 125 -10.44 16.50 -4.42
N ARG A 126 -9.12 16.43 -4.60
CA ARG A 126 -8.24 17.59 -4.76
C ARG A 126 -8.61 18.50 -5.93
N TYR A 127 -8.94 17.91 -7.06
CA TYR A 127 -9.32 18.63 -8.28
C TYR A 127 -10.81 18.52 -8.61
N GLY A 128 -11.53 17.70 -7.87
CA GLY A 128 -12.95 17.47 -8.06
C GLY A 128 -13.83 18.62 -7.63
N MET A 129 -15.02 18.70 -8.20
CA MET A 129 -16.03 19.67 -7.76
C MET A 129 -16.62 19.23 -6.43
N ARG A 130 -16.44 20.03 -5.40
CA ARG A 130 -17.01 19.78 -4.07
C ARG A 130 -18.49 20.19 -4.01
N SER A 131 -19.29 19.35 -3.41
CA SER A 131 -20.68 19.68 -3.16
C SER A 131 -20.80 20.78 -2.08
N HIS A 132 -21.81 21.62 -2.21
CA HIS A 132 -22.09 22.71 -1.27
C HIS A 132 -22.29 22.26 0.19
N ALA A 133 -22.78 21.06 0.39
CA ALA A 133 -23.11 20.53 1.72
C ALA A 133 -22.03 19.60 2.30
N SER A 134 -20.85 19.55 1.74
CA SER A 134 -19.76 18.64 2.11
C SER A 134 -20.10 17.15 1.99
N TRP A 135 -21.18 16.81 1.33
CA TRP A 135 -21.60 15.44 1.06
C TRP A 135 -21.32 15.09 -0.39
N GLY A 136 -20.21 14.41 -0.58
CA GLY A 136 -19.79 13.99 -1.89
C GLY A 136 -19.04 15.07 -2.67
N SER A 137 -18.01 14.64 -3.31
CA SER A 137 -17.22 15.39 -4.28
C SER A 137 -17.01 14.49 -5.50
N LEU A 138 -16.69 15.08 -6.63
CA LEU A 138 -16.13 14.33 -7.73
C LEU A 138 -14.69 14.02 -7.38
N ASN A 139 -14.32 12.75 -7.47
CA ASN A 139 -12.97 12.32 -7.16
C ASN A 139 -12.19 12.06 -8.45
N ASP A 140 -10.91 12.35 -8.39
CA ASP A 140 -9.95 11.99 -9.40
C ASP A 140 -9.09 10.81 -8.91
N VAL A 141 -8.53 10.05 -9.84
CA VAL A 141 -7.54 9.05 -9.54
C VAL A 141 -6.17 9.70 -9.62
N MET A 142 -5.46 9.65 -8.53
CA MET A 142 -4.10 10.19 -8.40
C MET A 142 -3.10 9.05 -8.31
N ILE A 143 -1.86 9.33 -8.71
CA ILE A 143 -0.74 8.41 -8.52
C ILE A 143 0.40 9.09 -7.79
N ILE A 144 0.99 8.40 -6.82
CA ILE A 144 2.21 8.81 -6.14
C ILE A 144 3.33 7.81 -6.44
N TYR A 145 4.42 8.29 -7.03
CA TYR A 145 5.59 7.46 -7.32
C TYR A 145 6.50 7.40 -6.10
N LEU A 146 6.75 6.21 -5.60
CA LEU A 146 7.48 5.98 -4.35
C LEU A 146 9.00 6.16 -4.49
N ASN A 147 9.52 6.16 -5.71
CA ASN A 147 10.92 6.45 -5.99
C ASN A 147 11.09 7.31 -7.25
N ARG A 148 12.22 8.00 -7.33
CA ARG A 148 12.53 8.93 -8.42
C ARG A 148 12.65 8.22 -9.76
N LYS A 149 13.21 7.02 -9.79
CA LYS A 149 13.36 6.25 -11.02
C LYS A 149 11.99 5.98 -11.68
N ALA A 150 11.00 5.53 -10.91
CA ALA A 150 9.65 5.29 -11.42
C ALA A 150 9.00 6.59 -11.93
N TYR A 151 9.18 7.69 -11.21
CA TYR A 151 8.66 8.99 -11.62
C TYR A 151 9.31 9.51 -12.92
N GLU A 152 10.62 9.38 -13.06
CA GLU A 152 11.34 9.78 -14.27
C GLU A 152 10.91 8.95 -15.48
N ILE A 153 10.77 7.62 -15.31
CA ILE A 153 10.28 6.74 -16.37
C ILE A 153 8.88 7.15 -16.83
N ALA A 154 7.98 7.48 -15.90
CA ALA A 154 6.61 7.87 -16.23
C ALA A 154 6.52 9.19 -17.01
N ARG A 155 7.55 10.03 -16.95
CA ARG A 155 7.62 11.34 -17.66
C ARG A 155 8.36 11.27 -18.98
N MET A 156 8.92 10.11 -19.32
CA MET A 156 9.60 9.93 -20.60
C MET A 156 8.63 10.12 -21.77
N SER A 157 9.09 10.72 -22.85
CA SER A 157 8.42 10.64 -24.13
C SER A 157 8.39 9.18 -24.63
N LYS A 158 7.56 8.89 -25.60
CA LYS A 158 7.47 7.55 -26.18
C LYS A 158 8.83 7.06 -26.69
N GLU A 159 9.56 7.93 -27.37
CA GLU A 159 10.87 7.65 -27.95
C GLU A 159 11.93 7.37 -26.86
N GLU A 160 11.95 8.17 -25.80
CA GLU A 160 12.83 7.96 -24.65
C GLU A 160 12.53 6.63 -23.94
N TYR A 161 11.24 6.32 -23.75
CA TYR A 161 10.82 5.07 -23.13
C TYR A 161 11.19 3.85 -23.98
N GLU A 162 11.07 3.91 -25.29
CA GLU A 162 11.49 2.83 -26.20
C GLU A 162 12.99 2.54 -26.04
N ILE A 163 13.84 3.57 -26.04
CA ILE A 163 15.29 3.44 -25.84
C ILE A 163 15.60 2.86 -24.46
N TYR A 164 14.94 3.39 -23.41
CA TYR A 164 15.10 2.91 -22.04
C TYR A 164 14.71 1.44 -21.89
N SER A 165 13.55 1.05 -22.42
CA SER A 165 13.04 -0.32 -22.30
C SER A 165 13.90 -1.35 -23.04
N GLU A 166 14.47 -1.00 -24.20
CA GLU A 166 15.44 -1.84 -24.91
C GLU A 166 16.74 -2.04 -24.12
N ALA A 167 17.23 -0.98 -23.49
CA ALA A 167 18.43 -1.03 -22.67
C ALA A 167 18.22 -1.90 -21.40
N GLU A 168 17.06 -1.73 -20.73
CA GLU A 168 16.70 -2.57 -19.56
C GLU A 168 16.54 -4.05 -19.94
N LYS A 169 15.91 -4.34 -21.09
CA LYS A 169 15.76 -5.71 -21.57
C LYS A 169 17.11 -6.38 -21.80
N LYS A 170 18.05 -5.71 -22.47
CA LYS A 170 19.41 -6.20 -22.70
C LYS A 170 20.16 -6.42 -21.38
N ALA A 171 20.00 -5.51 -20.41
CA ALA A 171 20.62 -5.64 -19.09
C ALA A 171 20.05 -6.83 -18.29
N LYS A 172 18.75 -7.09 -18.36
CA LYS A 172 18.11 -8.26 -17.75
C LYS A 172 18.58 -9.57 -18.39
N GLU A 173 18.61 -9.63 -19.72
CA GLU A 173 19.12 -10.80 -20.47
C GLU A 173 20.57 -11.12 -20.13
N ALA A 174 21.44 -10.10 -19.99
CA ALA A 174 22.83 -10.28 -19.58
C ALA A 174 22.93 -10.84 -18.15
N LYS A 175 22.16 -10.30 -17.20
CA LYS A 175 22.12 -10.79 -15.81
C LYS A 175 21.57 -12.22 -15.70
N GLU A 176 20.58 -12.57 -16.51
CA GLU A 176 20.06 -13.95 -16.56
C GLU A 176 21.03 -14.94 -17.17
N ALA A 177 21.83 -14.52 -18.16
CA ALA A 177 22.89 -15.34 -18.73
C ALA A 177 23.98 -15.64 -17.70
N GLU A 178 24.38 -14.68 -16.87
CA GLU A 178 25.33 -14.87 -15.77
C GLU A 178 24.76 -15.77 -14.65
N LYS A 179 23.45 -15.66 -14.33
CA LYS A 179 22.79 -16.47 -13.29
C LYS A 179 22.52 -17.93 -13.69
N LYS A 180 22.59 -18.30 -14.97
CA LYS A 180 22.38 -19.69 -15.40
C LYS A 180 23.48 -20.66 -14.94
N GLU A 181 24.58 -20.18 -14.39
CA GLU A 181 25.61 -21.00 -13.75
C GLU A 181 25.30 -21.34 -12.28
N ASP A 182 24.40 -20.62 -11.60
CA ASP A 182 24.01 -20.89 -10.22
C ASP A 182 22.52 -21.26 -10.12
N LYS A 183 22.28 -22.48 -9.62
CA LYS A 183 21.00 -23.20 -9.52
C LYS A 183 19.85 -22.39 -8.91
N LYS A 184 18.64 -22.60 -9.51
CA LYS A 184 17.30 -22.51 -8.89
C LYS A 184 17.24 -21.71 -7.58
N ALA A 185 17.06 -20.41 -7.68
CA ALA A 185 16.48 -19.62 -6.63
C ALA A 185 15.00 -19.35 -7.00
N ASP A 186 14.10 -19.57 -6.06
CA ASP A 186 12.71 -19.07 -6.15
C ASP A 186 12.75 -17.60 -6.56
N ALA A 187 11.81 -17.19 -7.41
CA ALA A 187 11.70 -15.80 -7.85
C ALA A 187 11.43 -14.92 -6.62
N LYS A 188 12.49 -14.39 -6.04
CA LYS A 188 12.40 -13.49 -4.90
C LYS A 188 11.86 -12.16 -5.41
N VAL A 189 10.73 -11.74 -4.90
CA VAL A 189 10.20 -10.39 -5.13
C VAL A 189 11.25 -9.40 -4.62
N GLU A 190 11.65 -8.45 -5.47
CA GLU A 190 12.63 -7.43 -5.08
C GLU A 190 12.02 -6.52 -4.01
N ASP A 191 12.85 -6.06 -3.09
CA ASP A 191 12.42 -5.14 -2.03
C ASP A 191 11.99 -3.80 -2.66
N ILE A 192 10.85 -3.29 -2.20
CA ILE A 192 10.34 -2.00 -2.65
C ILE A 192 11.24 -0.89 -2.12
N VAL A 193 11.64 0.02 -3.01
CA VAL A 193 12.43 1.20 -2.64
C VAL A 193 11.48 2.38 -2.47
N ILE A 194 11.47 2.96 -1.27
CA ILE A 194 10.66 4.12 -0.93
C ILE A 194 11.59 5.28 -0.59
N GLU A 195 11.52 6.34 -1.39
CA GLU A 195 12.27 7.58 -1.21
C GLU A 195 11.29 8.65 -0.74
N LEU A 196 11.43 9.13 0.48
CA LEU A 196 10.50 10.09 1.08
C LEU A 196 10.83 11.56 0.76
N ASP A 197 12.06 11.86 0.40
CA ASP A 197 12.48 13.23 0.10
C ASP A 197 11.68 13.83 -1.06
N ASN A 198 10.92 14.90 -0.79
CA ASN A 198 10.05 15.60 -1.73
C ASN A 198 9.09 14.64 -2.44
N ILE A 199 8.48 13.74 -1.69
CA ILE A 199 7.56 12.75 -2.26
C ILE A 199 6.29 13.42 -2.81
N GLU A 200 5.88 14.53 -2.25
CA GLU A 200 4.76 15.36 -2.71
C GLU A 200 4.92 15.87 -4.14
N ASP A 201 6.16 16.08 -4.60
CA ASP A 201 6.47 16.49 -5.99
C ASP A 201 6.25 15.34 -7.00
N ARG A 202 6.03 14.12 -6.52
CA ARG A 202 5.81 12.94 -7.34
C ARG A 202 4.36 12.44 -7.33
N ILE A 203 3.43 13.31 -6.92
CA ILE A 203 1.98 13.08 -7.02
C ILE A 203 1.49 13.71 -8.32
N VAL A 204 0.77 12.90 -9.13
CA VAL A 204 0.20 13.29 -10.44
C VAL A 204 -1.25 12.86 -10.56
#